data_c071c760aac54fa809d7adc140ef9252
#
_entry.id   c071c760aac54fa809d7adc140ef9252
#
_cell.length_a   1.000
_cell.length_b   1.000
_cell.length_c   1.000
_cell.angle_alpha   90.00
_cell.angle_beta   90.00
_cell.angle_gamma   90.00
#
_symmetry.space_group_name_H-M   'P 1'
#
loop_
_entity.id
_entity.type
_entity.pdbx_description
1 polymer ?
#
loop_
_entity_poly.entity_id
_entity_poly.type
_entity_poly.pdbx_seq_one_letter_code
_entity_poly.pdbx_strand_id
1 'polypeptide(L)'
;MTPSQKQYLVIDLKSFYASVECVERGLDPMKAKLVVADLTRTEKTICLAVSPALRALGVPGRCRVFEIPKNLTYEVAPPRMALYVERSADVYSVYLKYIAPEDIHVYSIDEAFIDVTPYLSLYGCTARELGEKIRADVAKTTGIPATCGLGPNLYLAKIALDITAKHSPNFFGELDEESYKLKLWNHKPLTDFWHIGAGIQKRLAAMNIHTMGQLAMAPTEPLYKEFGVDAEILIDHAWGIEPTTIADIKSYKSQSHSVSTAQVFDHNRDTEGARLIFKEMVEALTLELVTQKLVCSSIGIYIGYSATEVQMEELRQTGDYRSWRRHIPSSSGTKKLSYPTNSRDELMAEVLSFFDERVIPSESVHRVGLTFGNTREETGPGIQTSLFQDNTVLEKERQRQDTINAIKKKFGKNSLLKAMDLLPEATARQRNAQIGGHRSGEETNEA
;
A
#
# COMPACT_ATOMS: atom_id res chain seq x y z
N MET A 1 11.07 32.48 -25.18
CA MET A 1 9.96 32.14 -24.33
C MET A 1 10.55 31.60 -23.05
N THR A 2 10.34 32.27 -21.92
CA THR A 2 10.65 31.70 -20.60
C THR A 2 9.88 30.40 -20.46
N PRO A 3 10.48 29.26 -20.02
CA PRO A 3 9.74 28.05 -19.77
C PRO A 3 8.60 28.39 -18.82
N SER A 4 7.36 28.04 -19.18
CA SER A 4 6.23 28.22 -18.27
C SER A 4 6.53 27.42 -17.01
N GLN A 5 6.39 28.04 -15.85
CA GLN A 5 6.57 27.37 -14.57
C GLN A 5 5.62 26.15 -14.53
N LYS A 6 6.16 24.98 -14.17
CA LYS A 6 5.36 23.75 -14.05
C LYS A 6 4.21 23.94 -13.05
N GLN A 7 3.09 23.26 -13.30
CA GLN A 7 1.90 23.29 -12.46
C GLN A 7 1.37 21.86 -12.30
N TYR A 8 1.33 21.37 -11.06
CA TYR A 8 0.87 20.04 -10.72
C TYR A 8 -0.35 20.10 -9.81
N LEU A 9 -1.33 19.28 -10.10
CA LEU A 9 -2.44 18.99 -9.20
C LEU A 9 -2.23 17.64 -8.53
N VAL A 10 -2.64 17.54 -7.25
CA VAL A 10 -2.82 16.26 -6.56
C VAL A 10 -4.27 16.20 -6.12
N ILE A 11 -4.98 15.15 -6.53
CA ILE A 11 -6.39 14.94 -6.21
C ILE A 11 -6.50 13.69 -5.35
N ASP A 12 -7.16 13.81 -4.18
CA ASP A 12 -7.40 12.76 -3.20
C ASP A 12 -8.90 12.62 -2.93
N LEU A 13 -9.43 11.40 -3.02
CA LEU A 13 -10.85 11.12 -2.81
C LEU A 13 -11.14 11.01 -1.31
N LYS A 14 -12.06 11.84 -0.82
CA LYS A 14 -12.32 11.95 0.63
C LYS A 14 -12.89 10.66 1.20
N SER A 15 -12.15 10.03 2.14
CA SER A 15 -12.56 8.79 2.81
C SER A 15 -13.05 7.74 1.81
N PHE A 16 -12.30 7.50 0.76
CA PHE A 16 -12.72 6.86 -0.49
C PHE A 16 -13.67 5.66 -0.33
N TYR A 17 -13.27 4.62 0.40
CA TYR A 17 -14.11 3.44 0.56
C TYR A 17 -15.44 3.75 1.27
N ALA A 18 -15.42 4.62 2.29
CA ALA A 18 -16.64 5.03 2.97
C ALA A 18 -17.55 5.88 2.06
N SER A 19 -16.95 6.73 1.22
CA SER A 19 -17.70 7.53 0.23
C SER A 19 -18.35 6.65 -0.82
N VAL A 20 -17.62 5.65 -1.35
CA VAL A 20 -18.20 4.66 -2.27
C VAL A 20 -19.38 3.95 -1.62
N GLU A 21 -19.22 3.45 -0.38
CA GLU A 21 -20.30 2.77 0.31
C GLU A 21 -21.53 3.68 0.60
N CYS A 22 -21.31 4.96 0.86
CA CYS A 22 -22.38 5.92 0.99
C CYS A 22 -23.12 6.12 -0.34
N VAL A 23 -22.41 6.35 -1.44
CA VAL A 23 -23.01 6.53 -2.78
C VAL A 23 -23.86 5.32 -3.19
N GLU A 24 -23.32 4.11 -3.02
CA GLU A 24 -24.02 2.86 -3.33
C GLU A 24 -25.33 2.66 -2.52
N ARG A 25 -25.43 3.30 -1.36
CA ARG A 25 -26.63 3.29 -0.51
C ARG A 25 -27.54 4.50 -0.69
N GLY A 26 -27.21 5.40 -1.63
CA GLY A 26 -27.95 6.66 -1.84
C GLY A 26 -27.77 7.65 -0.69
N LEU A 27 -26.70 7.54 0.10
CA LEU A 27 -26.36 8.42 1.20
C LEU A 27 -25.38 9.52 0.76
N ASP A 28 -25.47 10.69 1.40
CA ASP A 28 -24.49 11.78 1.21
C ASP A 28 -23.17 11.42 1.91
N PRO A 29 -22.05 11.23 1.18
CA PRO A 29 -20.75 10.88 1.76
C PRO A 29 -20.25 11.86 2.82
N MET A 30 -20.63 13.14 2.73
CA MET A 30 -20.20 14.17 3.66
C MET A 30 -20.99 14.20 4.97
N LYS A 31 -22.21 13.64 4.98
CA LYS A 31 -23.14 13.68 6.13
C LYS A 31 -23.35 12.34 6.79
N ALA A 32 -23.24 11.25 6.03
CA ALA A 32 -23.47 9.90 6.54
C ALA A 32 -22.40 9.48 7.56
N LYS A 33 -22.84 8.84 8.64
CA LYS A 33 -21.96 8.25 9.65
C LYS A 33 -21.77 6.78 9.31
N LEU A 34 -20.69 6.46 8.61
CA LEU A 34 -20.41 5.13 8.10
C LEU A 34 -18.92 4.78 8.26
N VAL A 35 -18.65 3.55 8.62
CA VAL A 35 -17.29 2.96 8.60
C VAL A 35 -17.27 1.74 7.70
N VAL A 36 -16.12 1.50 7.07
CA VAL A 36 -15.85 0.26 6.31
C VAL A 36 -14.99 -0.65 7.16
N ALA A 37 -15.56 -1.76 7.62
CA ALA A 37 -14.85 -2.72 8.47
C ALA A 37 -15.41 -4.15 8.30
N ASP A 38 -14.53 -5.14 8.41
CA ASP A 38 -14.92 -6.57 8.34
C ASP A 38 -15.17 -7.13 9.74
N LEU A 39 -16.41 -7.07 10.20
CA LEU A 39 -16.82 -7.56 11.52
C LEU A 39 -16.68 -9.10 11.67
N THR A 40 -16.54 -9.86 10.58
CA THR A 40 -16.29 -11.31 10.68
C THR A 40 -14.91 -11.61 11.28
N ARG A 41 -14.01 -10.60 11.32
CA ARG A 41 -12.67 -10.69 11.93
C ARG A 41 -12.61 -10.22 13.39
N THR A 42 -13.73 -10.00 14.06
CA THR A 42 -13.87 -9.46 15.42
C THR A 42 -13.86 -7.93 15.49
N GLU A 43 -14.23 -7.38 16.64
CA GLU A 43 -14.19 -5.92 16.91
C GLU A 43 -12.76 -5.33 16.92
N LYS A 44 -11.72 -6.18 16.95
CA LYS A 44 -10.31 -5.75 16.85
C LYS A 44 -9.89 -5.41 15.41
N THR A 45 -10.79 -5.64 14.45
CA THR A 45 -10.51 -5.30 13.03
C THR A 45 -10.31 -3.79 12.87
N ILE A 46 -9.43 -3.42 11.93
CA ILE A 46 -9.21 -2.02 11.60
C ILE A 46 -10.33 -1.52 10.69
N CYS A 47 -10.77 -0.28 10.90
CA CYS A 47 -11.61 0.45 9.96
C CYS A 47 -10.77 0.83 8.73
N LEU A 48 -11.13 0.31 7.57
CA LEU A 48 -10.43 0.64 6.31
C LEU A 48 -10.71 2.08 5.88
N ALA A 49 -11.91 2.56 6.18
CA ALA A 49 -12.29 3.96 6.01
C ALA A 49 -13.32 4.37 7.05
N VAL A 50 -13.27 5.64 7.40
CA VAL A 50 -14.22 6.32 8.31
C VAL A 50 -14.75 7.55 7.57
N SER A 51 -16.07 7.69 7.49
CA SER A 51 -16.70 8.80 6.77
C SER A 51 -16.30 10.17 7.32
N PRO A 52 -16.34 11.23 6.51
CA PRO A 52 -16.00 12.59 6.94
C PRO A 52 -16.81 13.06 8.16
N ALA A 53 -18.11 12.72 8.23
CA ALA A 53 -18.97 13.07 9.36
C ALA A 53 -18.50 12.44 10.68
N LEU A 54 -18.06 11.19 10.68
CA LEU A 54 -17.50 10.54 11.87
C LEU A 54 -16.13 11.09 12.23
N ARG A 55 -15.31 11.39 11.24
CA ARG A 55 -14.00 12.04 11.48
C ARG A 55 -14.15 13.41 12.13
N ALA A 56 -15.16 14.19 11.73
CA ALA A 56 -15.50 15.46 12.36
C ALA A 56 -15.93 15.31 13.83
N LEU A 57 -16.43 14.14 14.23
CA LEU A 57 -16.75 13.79 15.63
C LEU A 57 -15.54 13.21 16.40
N GLY A 58 -14.33 13.27 15.83
CA GLY A 58 -13.10 12.84 16.48
C GLY A 58 -12.74 11.36 16.28
N VAL A 59 -13.46 10.60 15.44
CA VAL A 59 -13.11 9.20 15.14
C VAL A 59 -11.90 9.17 14.22
N PRO A 60 -10.76 8.52 14.58
CA PRO A 60 -9.58 8.46 13.73
C PRO A 60 -9.83 7.69 12.43
N GLY A 61 -9.15 8.07 11.34
CA GLY A 61 -9.36 7.48 10.01
C GLY A 61 -9.02 5.99 9.88
N ARG A 62 -8.18 5.46 10.78
CA ARG A 62 -7.74 4.06 10.81
C ARG A 62 -7.80 3.48 12.23
N CYS A 63 -8.87 3.79 12.95
CA CYS A 63 -9.12 3.20 14.26
C CYS A 63 -9.54 1.73 14.14
N ARG A 64 -9.50 1.01 15.24
CA ARG A 64 -10.17 -0.29 15.39
C ARG A 64 -11.65 -0.06 15.74
N VAL A 65 -12.50 -1.02 15.38
CA VAL A 65 -13.95 -0.86 15.61
C VAL A 65 -14.27 -0.61 17.09
N PHE A 66 -13.58 -1.30 18.02
CA PHE A 66 -13.81 -1.11 19.48
C PHE A 66 -13.34 0.25 20.00
N GLU A 67 -12.51 0.99 19.26
CA GLU A 67 -12.03 2.33 19.64
C GLU A 67 -13.06 3.44 19.30
N ILE A 68 -14.08 3.11 18.50
CA ILE A 68 -15.16 4.06 18.18
C ILE A 68 -16.01 4.28 19.44
N PRO A 69 -16.29 5.54 19.84
CA PRO A 69 -17.09 5.83 21.02
C PRO A 69 -18.47 5.16 20.95
N LYS A 70 -18.84 4.43 22.00
CA LYS A 70 -20.10 3.64 22.07
C LYS A 70 -21.39 4.48 22.02
N ASN A 71 -21.29 5.77 22.31
CA ASN A 71 -22.40 6.71 22.23
C ASN A 71 -22.68 7.22 20.81
N LEU A 72 -21.87 6.86 19.82
CA LEU A 72 -22.08 7.22 18.43
C LEU A 72 -22.91 6.15 17.71
N THR A 73 -23.94 6.59 17.02
CA THR A 73 -24.70 5.72 16.08
C THR A 73 -24.10 5.86 14.68
N TYR A 74 -23.74 4.74 14.05
CA TYR A 74 -23.14 4.70 12.72
C TYR A 74 -23.45 3.38 12.04
N GLU A 75 -23.30 3.34 10.71
CA GLU A 75 -23.39 2.13 9.91
C GLU A 75 -22.03 1.48 9.72
N VAL A 76 -22.00 0.14 9.66
CA VAL A 76 -20.79 -0.62 9.31
C VAL A 76 -21.03 -1.31 7.97
N ALA A 77 -20.21 -0.96 6.98
CA ALA A 77 -20.21 -1.59 5.69
C ALA A 77 -19.08 -2.63 5.61
N PRO A 78 -19.33 -3.88 5.16
CA PRO A 78 -18.27 -4.82 4.87
C PRO A 78 -17.44 -4.35 3.68
N PRO A 79 -16.12 -4.63 3.63
CA PRO A 79 -15.28 -4.24 2.50
C PRO A 79 -15.73 -4.92 1.19
N ARG A 80 -15.73 -4.14 0.10
CA ARG A 80 -16.00 -4.61 -1.27
C ARG A 80 -14.88 -4.12 -2.20
N MET A 81 -13.68 -4.71 -2.05
CA MET A 81 -12.47 -4.21 -2.70
C MET A 81 -12.56 -4.19 -4.23
N ALA A 82 -13.25 -5.16 -4.87
CA ALA A 82 -13.46 -5.18 -6.31
C ALA A 82 -14.25 -3.94 -6.76
N LEU A 83 -15.33 -3.60 -6.05
CA LEU A 83 -16.12 -2.39 -6.31
C LEU A 83 -15.25 -1.13 -6.16
N TYR A 84 -14.39 -1.07 -5.14
CA TYR A 84 -13.54 0.11 -4.95
C TYR A 84 -12.53 0.29 -6.08
N VAL A 85 -11.97 -0.81 -6.62
CA VAL A 85 -11.11 -0.77 -7.81
C VAL A 85 -11.90 -0.26 -9.02
N GLU A 86 -13.13 -0.74 -9.23
CA GLU A 86 -14.02 -0.29 -10.30
C GLU A 86 -14.31 1.22 -10.18
N ARG A 87 -14.73 1.69 -9.00
CA ARG A 87 -15.02 3.12 -8.78
C ARG A 87 -13.78 4.02 -8.90
N SER A 88 -12.60 3.53 -8.54
CA SER A 88 -11.34 4.22 -8.80
C SER A 88 -11.08 4.37 -10.31
N ALA A 89 -11.35 3.33 -11.10
CA ALA A 89 -11.24 3.38 -12.56
C ALA A 89 -12.26 4.37 -13.17
N ASP A 90 -13.48 4.45 -12.65
CA ASP A 90 -14.48 5.44 -13.06
C ASP A 90 -13.96 6.87 -12.84
N VAL A 91 -13.36 7.15 -11.66
CA VAL A 91 -12.74 8.45 -11.37
C VAL A 91 -11.57 8.72 -12.33
N TYR A 92 -10.69 7.76 -12.57
CA TYR A 92 -9.59 7.91 -13.53
C TYR A 92 -10.11 8.22 -14.93
N SER A 93 -11.23 7.63 -15.35
CA SER A 93 -11.88 7.93 -16.62
C SER A 93 -12.37 9.38 -16.72
N VAL A 94 -12.71 10.01 -15.59
CA VAL A 94 -13.02 11.46 -15.56
C VAL A 94 -11.76 12.28 -15.81
N TYR A 95 -10.61 11.92 -15.20
CA TYR A 95 -9.34 12.62 -15.46
C TYR A 95 -8.95 12.58 -16.92
N LEU A 96 -9.15 11.43 -17.59
CA LEU A 96 -8.84 11.26 -19.01
C LEU A 96 -9.68 12.13 -19.97
N LYS A 97 -10.78 12.72 -19.52
CA LYS A 97 -11.52 13.72 -20.33
C LYS A 97 -10.76 15.02 -20.50
N TYR A 98 -9.81 15.30 -19.62
CA TYR A 98 -9.09 16.56 -19.52
C TYR A 98 -7.60 16.43 -19.80
N ILE A 99 -6.99 15.34 -19.41
CA ILE A 99 -5.55 15.13 -19.31
C ILE A 99 -5.19 13.81 -19.98
N ALA A 100 -4.12 13.80 -20.75
CA ALA A 100 -3.60 12.57 -21.36
C ALA A 100 -2.97 11.64 -20.30
N PRO A 101 -3.02 10.31 -20.50
CA PRO A 101 -2.55 9.34 -19.51
C PRO A 101 -1.06 9.50 -19.17
N GLU A 102 -0.22 10.02 -20.08
CA GLU A 102 1.20 10.29 -19.85
C GLU A 102 1.45 11.34 -18.76
N ASP A 103 0.53 12.28 -18.56
CA ASP A 103 0.63 13.37 -17.58
C ASP A 103 -0.12 13.08 -16.28
N ILE A 104 -0.63 11.86 -16.12
CA ILE A 104 -1.27 11.37 -14.88
C ILE A 104 -0.43 10.28 -14.25
N HIS A 105 -0.09 10.42 -12.97
CA HIS A 105 0.49 9.36 -12.15
C HIS A 105 -0.50 8.95 -11.06
N VAL A 106 -1.04 7.73 -11.17
CA VAL A 106 -1.90 7.12 -10.15
C VAL A 106 -1.01 6.69 -8.98
N TYR A 107 -1.06 7.44 -7.88
CA TYR A 107 -0.24 7.21 -6.69
C TYR A 107 -0.83 6.12 -5.79
N SER A 108 -2.15 6.10 -5.67
CA SER A 108 -2.90 5.09 -4.93
C SER A 108 -4.28 4.86 -5.57
N ILE A 109 -5.10 4.01 -4.96
CA ILE A 109 -6.47 3.76 -5.40
C ILE A 109 -7.38 5.01 -5.32
N ASP A 110 -7.00 5.99 -4.50
CA ASP A 110 -7.78 7.19 -4.22
C ASP A 110 -7.03 8.50 -4.45
N GLU A 111 -5.78 8.44 -4.93
CA GLU A 111 -4.94 9.62 -5.13
C GLU A 111 -4.18 9.59 -6.45
N ALA A 112 -4.19 10.72 -7.17
CA ALA A 112 -3.47 10.90 -8.42
C ALA A 112 -2.74 12.25 -8.48
N PHE A 113 -1.53 12.24 -9.07
CA PHE A 113 -0.77 13.42 -9.45
C PHE A 113 -0.99 13.70 -10.94
N ILE A 114 -1.14 14.96 -11.31
CA ILE A 114 -1.50 15.40 -12.66
C ILE A 114 -0.63 16.61 -13.04
N ASP A 115 0.15 16.51 -14.13
CA ASP A 115 0.81 17.69 -14.74
C ASP A 115 -0.21 18.42 -15.62
N VAL A 116 -0.66 19.56 -15.18
CA VAL A 116 -1.64 20.37 -15.93
C VAL A 116 -0.98 21.44 -16.81
N THR A 117 0.32 21.59 -16.73
CA THR A 117 1.07 22.63 -17.45
C THR A 117 0.76 22.69 -18.95
N PRO A 118 0.77 21.57 -19.71
CA PRO A 118 0.53 21.61 -21.15
C PRO A 118 -0.91 22.00 -21.53
N TYR A 119 -1.85 21.89 -20.58
CA TYR A 119 -3.28 22.01 -20.85
C TYR A 119 -3.84 23.40 -20.55
N LEU A 120 -3.12 24.25 -19.79
CA LEU A 120 -3.64 25.55 -19.37
C LEU A 120 -3.90 26.49 -20.56
N SER A 121 -2.99 26.52 -21.54
CA SER A 121 -3.19 27.30 -22.75
C SER A 121 -4.29 26.73 -23.65
N LEU A 122 -4.40 25.40 -23.69
CA LEU A 122 -5.44 24.70 -24.47
C LEU A 122 -6.84 25.02 -23.96
N TYR A 123 -7.01 25.02 -22.64
CA TYR A 123 -8.30 25.30 -22.01
C TYR A 123 -8.54 26.78 -21.72
N GLY A 124 -7.53 27.64 -21.89
CA GLY A 124 -7.63 29.07 -21.62
C GLY A 124 -7.98 29.38 -20.16
N CYS A 125 -7.48 28.59 -19.23
CA CYS A 125 -7.79 28.70 -17.80
C CYS A 125 -6.53 28.55 -16.93
N THR A 126 -6.64 28.96 -15.67
CA THR A 126 -5.60 28.76 -14.66
C THR A 126 -5.59 27.30 -14.16
N ALA A 127 -4.48 26.88 -13.57
CA ALA A 127 -4.38 25.54 -12.97
C ALA A 127 -5.41 25.32 -11.86
N ARG A 128 -5.73 26.36 -11.09
CA ARG A 128 -6.80 26.32 -10.07
C ARG A 128 -8.16 26.07 -10.70
N GLU A 129 -8.55 26.83 -11.73
CA GLU A 129 -9.83 26.66 -12.41
C GLU A 129 -9.96 25.28 -13.04
N LEU A 130 -8.89 24.76 -13.65
CA LEU A 130 -8.87 23.40 -14.19
C LEU A 130 -9.02 22.35 -13.10
N GLY A 131 -8.31 22.49 -11.97
CA GLY A 131 -8.42 21.60 -10.83
C GLY A 131 -9.83 21.60 -10.20
N GLU A 132 -10.44 22.75 -10.04
CA GLU A 132 -11.83 22.89 -9.54
C GLU A 132 -12.84 22.26 -10.53
N LYS A 133 -12.64 22.42 -11.84
CA LYS A 133 -13.46 21.82 -12.89
C LYS A 133 -13.36 20.28 -12.87
N ILE A 134 -12.16 19.73 -12.82
CA ILE A 134 -11.94 18.28 -12.75
C ILE A 134 -12.59 17.71 -11.49
N ARG A 135 -12.36 18.32 -10.34
CA ARG A 135 -12.94 17.90 -9.05
C ARG A 135 -14.47 17.95 -9.06
N ALA A 136 -15.06 19.00 -9.63
CA ALA A 136 -16.49 19.11 -9.77
C ALA A 136 -17.08 18.03 -10.68
N ASP A 137 -16.40 17.69 -11.80
CA ASP A 137 -16.84 16.60 -12.70
C ASP A 137 -16.72 15.22 -12.02
N VAL A 138 -15.65 14.98 -11.24
CA VAL A 138 -15.53 13.76 -10.41
C VAL A 138 -16.74 13.63 -9.47
N ALA A 139 -17.03 14.67 -8.69
CA ALA A 139 -18.16 14.64 -7.75
C ALA A 139 -19.50 14.48 -8.47
N LYS A 140 -19.70 15.15 -9.61
CA LYS A 140 -20.92 15.05 -10.43
C LYS A 140 -21.08 13.65 -11.03
N THR A 141 -20.01 13.05 -11.55
CA THR A 141 -20.05 11.78 -12.28
C THR A 141 -20.14 10.59 -11.33
N THR A 142 -19.40 10.63 -10.21
CA THR A 142 -19.25 9.47 -9.31
C THR A 142 -19.93 9.65 -7.96
N GLY A 143 -20.38 10.85 -7.61
CA GLY A 143 -20.91 11.18 -6.27
C GLY A 143 -19.82 11.25 -5.18
N ILE A 144 -18.54 11.05 -5.53
CA ILE A 144 -17.42 10.97 -4.58
C ILE A 144 -16.77 12.34 -4.45
N PRO A 145 -16.73 12.93 -3.22
CA PRO A 145 -16.05 14.20 -3.01
C PRO A 145 -14.53 14.05 -3.03
N ALA A 146 -13.83 15.06 -3.56
CA ALA A 146 -12.38 15.08 -3.66
C ALA A 146 -11.78 16.36 -3.06
N THR A 147 -10.52 16.24 -2.61
CA THR A 147 -9.65 17.34 -2.17
C THR A 147 -8.58 17.56 -3.24
N CYS A 148 -8.15 18.79 -3.44
CA CYS A 148 -7.15 19.12 -4.46
C CYS A 148 -6.04 20.00 -3.88
N GLY A 149 -4.80 19.64 -4.17
CA GLY A 149 -3.62 20.45 -3.91
C GLY A 149 -2.98 20.91 -5.22
N LEU A 150 -2.51 22.15 -5.29
CA LEU A 150 -1.84 22.76 -6.43
C LEU A 150 -0.45 23.25 -6.01
N GLY A 151 0.55 22.98 -6.83
CA GLY A 151 1.91 23.48 -6.63
C GLY A 151 2.77 23.40 -7.88
N PRO A 152 3.94 24.09 -7.88
CA PRO A 152 4.86 24.11 -9.02
C PRO A 152 5.68 22.83 -9.18
N ASN A 153 5.64 21.92 -8.22
CA ASN A 153 6.27 20.62 -8.25
C ASN A 153 5.41 19.60 -7.50
N LEU A 154 5.76 18.32 -7.62
CA LEU A 154 4.98 17.22 -7.01
C LEU A 154 4.93 17.32 -5.48
N TYR A 155 6.05 17.72 -4.84
CA TYR A 155 6.10 17.86 -3.39
C TYR A 155 5.18 18.97 -2.89
N LEU A 156 5.28 20.17 -3.41
CA LEU A 156 4.46 21.31 -2.97
C LEU A 156 2.98 21.08 -3.27
N ALA A 157 2.63 20.46 -4.40
CA ALA A 157 1.25 20.08 -4.69
C ALA A 157 0.71 19.05 -3.65
N LYS A 158 1.54 18.05 -3.25
CA LYS A 158 1.18 17.08 -2.21
C LYS A 158 1.05 17.74 -0.84
N ILE A 159 1.95 18.64 -0.46
CA ILE A 159 1.87 19.38 0.82
C ILE A 159 0.66 20.32 0.83
N ALA A 160 0.37 20.98 -0.31
CA ALA A 160 -0.84 21.78 -0.45
C ALA A 160 -2.10 20.95 -0.22
N LEU A 161 -2.14 19.70 -0.73
CA LEU A 161 -3.24 18.76 -0.47
C LEU A 161 -3.33 18.40 1.02
N ASP A 162 -2.25 17.87 1.60
CA ASP A 162 -2.29 17.21 2.91
C ASP A 162 -2.45 18.19 4.06
N ILE A 163 -1.79 19.36 4.02
CA ILE A 163 -1.78 20.33 5.11
C ILE A 163 -2.78 21.46 4.85
N THR A 164 -2.83 22.00 3.63
CA THR A 164 -3.63 23.19 3.35
C THR A 164 -5.07 22.84 2.95
N ALA A 165 -5.27 21.98 1.94
CA ALA A 165 -6.57 21.72 1.36
C ALA A 165 -7.51 20.95 2.31
N LYS A 166 -6.98 19.99 3.09
CA LYS A 166 -7.79 19.21 4.03
C LYS A 166 -8.41 20.04 5.14
N HIS A 167 -7.83 21.20 5.44
CA HIS A 167 -8.33 22.17 6.43
C HIS A 167 -9.03 23.38 5.81
N SER A 168 -9.11 23.45 4.48
CA SER A 168 -9.79 24.54 3.75
C SER A 168 -11.28 24.21 3.57
N PRO A 169 -12.19 25.21 3.72
CA PRO A 169 -13.64 25.01 3.53
C PRO A 169 -14.01 24.54 2.12
N ASN A 170 -13.23 24.93 1.12
CA ASN A 170 -13.45 24.56 -0.28
C ASN A 170 -12.67 23.30 -0.70
N PHE A 171 -11.92 22.65 0.22
CA PHE A 171 -11.10 21.47 -0.05
C PHE A 171 -10.08 21.68 -1.19
N PHE A 172 -9.56 22.89 -1.33
CA PHE A 172 -8.53 23.26 -2.29
C PHE A 172 -7.39 23.98 -1.58
N GLY A 173 -6.16 23.52 -1.80
CA GLY A 173 -4.94 24.13 -1.28
C GLY A 173 -4.01 24.51 -2.42
N GLU A 174 -3.23 25.57 -2.23
CA GLU A 174 -2.25 26.03 -3.19
C GLU A 174 -1.01 26.51 -2.45
N LEU A 175 0.14 26.06 -2.91
CA LEU A 175 1.44 26.46 -2.40
C LEU A 175 2.41 26.71 -3.56
N ASP A 176 3.18 27.78 -3.42
CA ASP A 176 4.44 28.00 -4.09
C ASP A 176 5.58 27.97 -3.08
N GLU A 177 6.81 28.15 -3.50
CA GLU A 177 7.99 28.09 -2.61
C GLU A 177 7.96 29.18 -1.53
N GLU A 178 7.46 30.38 -1.84
CA GLU A 178 7.39 31.50 -0.89
C GLU A 178 6.31 31.25 0.16
N SER A 179 5.11 30.91 -0.27
CA SER A 179 3.99 30.61 0.63
C SER A 179 4.24 29.37 1.47
N TYR A 180 4.95 28.37 0.95
CA TYR A 180 5.41 27.22 1.70
C TYR A 180 6.32 27.64 2.86
N LYS A 181 7.35 28.44 2.58
CA LYS A 181 8.28 28.95 3.61
C LYS A 181 7.54 29.80 4.64
N LEU A 182 6.70 30.71 4.18
CA LEU A 182 5.99 31.64 5.05
C LEU A 182 4.98 30.93 5.97
N LYS A 183 4.23 29.95 5.45
CA LYS A 183 3.12 29.33 6.17
C LYS A 183 3.52 28.04 6.91
N LEU A 184 4.47 27.25 6.36
CA LEU A 184 4.68 25.88 6.79
C LEU A 184 6.07 25.58 7.36
N TRP A 185 7.05 26.46 7.24
CA TRP A 185 8.38 26.22 7.82
C TRP A 185 8.36 25.99 9.35
N ASN A 186 7.39 26.59 10.06
CA ASN A 186 7.20 26.41 11.50
C ASN A 186 6.09 25.43 11.86
N HIS A 187 5.46 24.78 10.85
CA HIS A 187 4.40 23.81 11.10
C HIS A 187 4.90 22.58 11.86
N LYS A 188 4.07 22.05 12.73
CA LYS A 188 4.28 20.83 13.54
C LYS A 188 3.01 20.00 13.55
N PRO A 189 3.15 18.67 13.61
CA PRO A 189 4.38 17.87 13.67
C PRO A 189 5.04 17.70 12.29
N LEU A 190 6.32 17.33 12.26
CA LEU A 190 7.02 17.00 10.99
C LEU A 190 6.42 15.79 10.26
N THR A 191 5.68 14.93 10.94
CA THR A 191 5.01 13.76 10.32
C THR A 191 3.83 14.13 9.41
N ASP A 192 3.42 15.40 9.38
CA ASP A 192 2.42 15.86 8.42
C ASP A 192 3.01 16.09 7.03
N PHE A 193 4.35 16.18 6.95
CA PHE A 193 5.05 16.36 5.68
C PHE A 193 5.32 15.02 5.01
N TRP A 194 5.05 14.97 3.72
CA TRP A 194 5.28 13.80 2.88
C TRP A 194 6.74 13.32 3.02
N HIS A 195 6.95 12.02 3.04
CA HIS A 195 8.21 11.32 3.30
C HIS A 195 8.75 11.41 4.74
N ILE A 196 8.17 12.18 5.66
CA ILE A 196 8.61 12.21 7.06
C ILE A 196 7.71 11.34 7.94
N GLY A 197 8.09 10.08 8.14
CA GLY A 197 7.44 9.21 9.11
C GLY A 197 7.99 9.42 10.54
N ALA A 198 7.34 8.78 11.51
CA ALA A 198 7.76 8.90 12.93
C ALA A 198 9.21 8.46 13.21
N GLY A 199 9.78 7.57 12.38
CA GLY A 199 11.20 7.18 12.50
C GLY A 199 12.14 8.32 12.12
N ILE A 200 11.88 8.99 11.00
CA ILE A 200 12.66 10.14 10.52
C ILE A 200 12.48 11.29 11.51
N GLN A 201 11.24 11.61 11.92
CA GLN A 201 10.99 12.64 12.93
C GLN A 201 11.77 12.41 14.21
N LYS A 202 11.84 11.17 14.72
CA LYS A 202 12.61 10.84 15.93
C LYS A 202 14.11 11.10 15.76
N ARG A 203 14.67 10.74 14.59
CA ARG A 203 16.09 10.96 14.28
C ARG A 203 16.40 12.46 14.12
N LEU A 204 15.53 13.22 13.45
CA LEU A 204 15.63 14.68 13.34
C LEU A 204 15.53 15.35 14.72
N ALA A 205 14.61 14.92 15.59
CA ALA A 205 14.47 15.44 16.94
C ALA A 205 15.73 15.21 17.80
N ALA A 206 16.43 14.08 17.62
CA ALA A 206 17.72 13.83 18.27
C ALA A 206 18.82 14.81 17.82
N MET A 207 18.65 15.44 16.66
CA MET A 207 19.50 16.51 16.14
C MET A 207 18.97 17.92 16.46
N ASN A 208 17.94 18.05 17.34
CA ASN A 208 17.21 19.29 17.66
C ASN A 208 16.50 19.93 16.46
N ILE A 209 16.11 19.14 15.46
CA ILE A 209 15.37 19.59 14.28
C ILE A 209 13.90 19.17 14.45
N HIS A 210 13.01 20.15 14.59
CA HIS A 210 11.59 19.95 14.89
C HIS A 210 10.65 20.60 13.87
N THR A 211 11.19 21.33 12.89
CA THR A 211 10.42 22.03 11.84
C THR A 211 11.15 21.97 10.51
N MET A 212 10.44 22.19 9.40
CA MET A 212 11.04 22.22 8.07
C MET A 212 12.01 23.39 7.91
N GLY A 213 11.73 24.55 8.52
CA GLY A 213 12.65 25.66 8.52
C GLY A 213 13.98 25.37 9.25
N GLN A 214 13.92 24.62 10.38
CA GLN A 214 15.15 24.16 11.06
C GLN A 214 15.91 23.14 10.21
N LEU A 215 15.20 22.24 9.52
CA LEU A 215 15.82 21.26 8.61
C LEU A 215 16.51 21.95 7.42
N ALA A 216 15.85 22.94 6.81
CA ALA A 216 16.41 23.72 5.69
C ALA A 216 17.71 24.46 6.08
N MET A 217 17.79 24.94 7.32
CA MET A 217 18.95 25.69 7.83
C MET A 217 19.99 24.82 8.51
N ALA A 218 19.76 23.50 8.66
CA ALA A 218 20.70 22.62 9.30
C ALA A 218 21.96 22.38 8.44
N PRO A 219 23.13 22.18 9.05
CA PRO A 219 24.33 21.75 8.32
C PRO A 219 24.08 20.43 7.58
N THR A 220 24.50 20.33 6.34
CA THR A 220 24.22 19.19 5.47
C THR A 220 25.02 17.94 5.87
N GLU A 221 26.28 18.10 6.29
CA GLU A 221 27.16 16.97 6.63
C GLU A 221 26.60 16.04 7.72
N PRO A 222 26.08 16.53 8.87
CA PRO A 222 25.41 15.70 9.85
C PRO A 222 24.16 15.00 9.33
N LEU A 223 23.40 15.63 8.41
CA LEU A 223 22.22 15.02 7.78
C LEU A 223 22.62 13.86 6.88
N TYR A 224 23.65 14.03 6.03
CA TYR A 224 24.16 12.93 5.20
C TYR A 224 24.74 11.79 6.04
N LYS A 225 25.42 12.09 7.14
CA LYS A 225 25.94 11.07 8.07
C LYS A 225 24.81 10.25 8.69
N GLU A 226 23.69 10.88 9.02
CA GLU A 226 22.56 10.23 9.70
C GLU A 226 21.63 9.52 8.71
N PHE A 227 21.33 10.11 7.55
CA PHE A 227 20.31 9.63 6.61
C PHE A 227 20.87 9.04 5.30
N GLY A 228 22.19 9.14 5.08
CA GLY A 228 22.79 8.73 3.81
C GLY A 228 22.26 9.55 2.64
N VAL A 229 22.01 8.91 1.51
CA VAL A 229 21.48 9.55 0.29
C VAL A 229 20.06 10.12 0.49
N ASP A 230 19.28 9.58 1.43
CA ASP A 230 17.95 10.09 1.73
C ASP A 230 17.97 11.52 2.31
N ALA A 231 19.15 11.98 2.79
CA ALA A 231 19.32 13.37 3.25
C ALA A 231 19.05 14.38 2.15
N GLU A 232 19.39 14.07 0.90
CA GLU A 232 19.17 14.95 -0.25
C GLU A 232 17.68 15.28 -0.40
N ILE A 233 16.82 14.26 -0.42
CA ILE A 233 15.37 14.43 -0.49
C ILE A 233 14.85 15.26 0.70
N LEU A 234 15.35 15.00 1.92
CA LEU A 234 14.91 15.73 3.11
C LEU A 234 15.29 17.22 3.02
N ILE A 235 16.50 17.54 2.54
CA ILE A 235 16.99 18.90 2.38
C ILE A 235 16.21 19.63 1.29
N ASP A 236 16.06 19.01 0.11
CA ASP A 236 15.32 19.60 -1.00
C ASP A 236 13.87 19.89 -0.62
N HIS A 237 13.19 18.92 -0.02
CA HIS A 237 11.82 19.10 0.47
C HIS A 237 11.70 20.18 1.55
N ALA A 238 12.71 20.36 2.40
CA ALA A 238 12.71 21.45 3.38
C ALA A 238 12.75 22.83 2.72
N TRP A 239 13.37 22.94 1.54
CA TRP A 239 13.36 24.15 0.71
C TRP A 239 12.14 24.27 -0.21
N GLY A 240 11.31 23.22 -0.31
CA GLY A 240 10.17 23.16 -1.23
C GLY A 240 10.56 22.77 -2.66
N ILE A 241 11.71 22.13 -2.82
CA ILE A 241 12.29 21.71 -4.11
C ILE A 241 11.95 20.24 -4.34
N GLU A 242 11.49 19.90 -5.54
CA GLU A 242 11.31 18.52 -6.03
C GLU A 242 11.58 18.50 -7.53
N PRO A 243 12.72 17.97 -7.95
CA PRO A 243 13.08 17.92 -9.36
C PRO A 243 12.36 16.82 -10.14
N THR A 244 11.84 15.79 -9.46
CA THR A 244 11.19 14.65 -10.10
C THR A 244 9.91 15.06 -10.81
N THR A 245 9.75 14.60 -12.05
CA THR A 245 8.55 14.83 -12.86
C THR A 245 7.75 13.52 -13.02
N ILE A 246 6.50 13.61 -13.50
CA ILE A 246 5.71 12.43 -13.85
C ILE A 246 6.40 11.60 -14.94
N ALA A 247 7.08 12.23 -15.89
CA ALA A 247 7.84 11.54 -16.92
C ALA A 247 9.01 10.71 -16.32
N ASP A 248 9.72 11.27 -15.32
CA ASP A 248 10.78 10.54 -14.62
C ASP A 248 10.23 9.32 -13.87
N ILE A 249 9.11 9.48 -13.16
CA ILE A 249 8.44 8.37 -12.46
C ILE A 249 8.06 7.26 -13.45
N LYS A 250 7.50 7.60 -14.59
CA LYS A 250 7.07 6.63 -15.61
C LYS A 250 8.23 5.96 -16.34
N SER A 251 9.35 6.64 -16.49
CA SER A 251 10.56 6.09 -17.12
C SER A 251 11.39 5.24 -16.16
N TYR A 252 11.18 5.36 -14.85
CA TYR A 252 11.94 4.65 -13.84
C TYR A 252 11.69 3.14 -13.93
N LYS A 253 12.79 2.38 -14.02
CA LYS A 253 12.79 0.91 -13.95
C LYS A 253 13.53 0.48 -12.69
N SER A 254 12.84 -0.20 -11.80
CA SER A 254 13.49 -0.75 -10.61
C SER A 254 14.58 -1.76 -11.02
N GLN A 255 15.73 -1.69 -10.34
CA GLN A 255 16.84 -2.63 -10.58
C GLN A 255 16.65 -3.97 -9.87
N SER A 256 15.81 -4.01 -8.84
CA SER A 256 15.48 -5.23 -8.10
C SER A 256 13.98 -5.38 -7.97
N HIS A 257 13.49 -6.55 -8.26
CA HIS A 257 12.09 -6.89 -8.15
C HIS A 257 11.91 -8.08 -7.22
N SER A 258 10.75 -8.14 -6.59
CA SER A 258 10.35 -9.28 -5.78
C SER A 258 8.83 -9.46 -5.85
N VAL A 259 8.37 -10.70 -5.72
CA VAL A 259 6.98 -11.01 -5.43
C VAL A 259 6.88 -11.50 -3.99
N SER A 260 5.91 -10.99 -3.23
CA SER A 260 5.81 -11.31 -1.82
C SER A 260 4.35 -11.37 -1.36
N THR A 261 4.14 -12.17 -0.33
CA THR A 261 2.85 -12.26 0.35
C THR A 261 3.06 -12.38 1.85
N ALA A 262 2.12 -11.85 2.63
CA ALA A 262 2.14 -11.97 4.09
C ALA A 262 0.73 -12.18 4.61
N GLN A 263 0.63 -12.82 5.77
CA GLN A 263 -0.64 -13.04 6.44
C GLN A 263 -0.49 -12.86 7.95
N VAL A 264 -1.45 -12.16 8.54
CA VAL A 264 -1.69 -12.14 9.98
C VAL A 264 -2.85 -13.11 10.23
N PHE A 265 -2.68 -14.01 11.16
CA PHE A 265 -3.67 -15.04 11.46
C PHE A 265 -4.81 -14.49 12.32
N ASP A 266 -5.98 -15.04 12.15
CA ASP A 266 -7.18 -14.80 12.99
C ASP A 266 -7.01 -15.38 14.40
N HIS A 267 -6.34 -16.53 14.51
CA HIS A 267 -5.87 -17.17 15.74
C HIS A 267 -4.44 -17.66 15.55
N ASN A 268 -3.75 -17.86 16.66
CA ASN A 268 -2.37 -18.32 16.61
C ASN A 268 -2.29 -19.75 16.11
N ARG A 269 -1.25 -20.06 15.36
CA ARG A 269 -0.99 -21.37 14.78
C ARG A 269 0.20 -22.04 15.48
N ASP A 270 0.19 -23.34 15.54
CA ASP A 270 1.38 -24.12 15.84
C ASP A 270 2.34 -24.17 14.63
N THR A 271 3.45 -24.86 14.79
CA THR A 271 4.46 -25.02 13.72
C THR A 271 3.87 -25.67 12.47
N GLU A 272 3.06 -26.71 12.61
CA GLU A 272 2.48 -27.43 11.47
C GLU A 272 1.43 -26.59 10.73
N GLY A 273 0.57 -25.88 11.47
CA GLY A 273 -0.38 -24.95 10.89
C GLY A 273 0.33 -23.82 10.14
N ALA A 274 1.39 -23.24 10.71
CA ALA A 274 2.19 -22.22 10.02
C ALA A 274 2.91 -22.79 8.78
N ARG A 275 3.42 -24.02 8.85
CA ARG A 275 4.05 -24.73 7.74
C ARG A 275 3.07 -24.99 6.58
N LEU A 276 1.81 -25.33 6.89
CA LEU A 276 0.75 -25.44 5.89
C LEU A 276 0.53 -24.11 5.14
N ILE A 277 0.49 -22.99 5.87
CA ILE A 277 0.32 -21.66 5.24
C ILE A 277 1.52 -21.30 4.34
N PHE A 278 2.75 -21.66 4.72
CA PHE A 278 3.90 -21.48 3.81
C PHE A 278 3.74 -22.31 2.53
N LYS A 279 3.22 -23.54 2.60
CA LYS A 279 2.92 -24.32 1.39
C LYS A 279 1.90 -23.60 0.49
N GLU A 280 0.82 -23.08 1.04
CA GLU A 280 -0.17 -22.29 0.29
C GLU A 280 0.46 -21.03 -0.33
N MET A 281 1.34 -20.33 0.40
CA MET A 281 2.05 -19.15 -0.10
C MET A 281 2.99 -19.47 -1.26
N VAL A 282 3.72 -20.59 -1.18
CA VAL A 282 4.57 -21.05 -2.29
C VAL A 282 3.75 -21.32 -3.53
N GLU A 283 2.63 -22.05 -3.42
CA GLU A 283 1.72 -22.29 -4.55
C GLU A 283 1.27 -20.97 -5.21
N ALA A 284 0.81 -20.03 -4.40
CA ALA A 284 0.29 -18.76 -4.92
C ALA A 284 1.38 -17.92 -5.60
N LEU A 285 2.54 -17.75 -4.95
CA LEU A 285 3.63 -16.94 -5.50
C LEU A 285 4.30 -17.59 -6.71
N THR A 286 4.38 -18.91 -6.75
CA THR A 286 4.92 -19.62 -7.92
C THR A 286 4.03 -19.44 -9.14
N LEU A 287 2.70 -19.55 -8.98
CA LEU A 287 1.76 -19.26 -10.06
C LEU A 287 1.87 -17.80 -10.53
N GLU A 288 2.16 -16.86 -9.63
CA GLU A 288 2.38 -15.47 -9.97
C GLU A 288 3.68 -15.27 -10.77
N LEU A 289 4.81 -15.90 -10.35
CA LEU A 289 6.06 -15.90 -11.13
C LEU A 289 5.84 -16.41 -12.55
N VAL A 290 5.13 -17.54 -12.69
CA VAL A 290 4.82 -18.13 -13.99
C VAL A 290 3.97 -17.20 -14.85
N THR A 291 2.93 -16.58 -14.26
CA THR A 291 2.06 -15.64 -14.97
C THR A 291 2.83 -14.43 -15.49
N GLN A 292 3.80 -13.94 -14.71
CA GLN A 292 4.64 -12.79 -15.05
C GLN A 292 5.87 -13.19 -15.88
N LYS A 293 6.08 -14.47 -16.16
CA LYS A 293 7.27 -15.03 -16.85
C LYS A 293 8.58 -14.64 -16.14
N LEU A 294 8.58 -14.74 -14.82
CA LEU A 294 9.72 -14.43 -13.97
C LEU A 294 10.31 -15.69 -13.35
N VAL A 295 11.59 -15.62 -13.01
CA VAL A 295 12.30 -16.53 -12.12
C VAL A 295 12.85 -15.74 -10.93
N CYS A 296 12.99 -16.39 -9.76
CA CYS A 296 13.61 -15.78 -8.59
C CYS A 296 14.94 -16.44 -8.26
N SER A 297 15.85 -15.72 -7.60
CA SER A 297 17.16 -16.22 -7.16
C SER A 297 17.39 -16.10 -5.66
N SER A 298 16.41 -15.67 -4.90
CA SER A 298 16.44 -15.68 -3.44
C SER A 298 15.06 -15.89 -2.86
N ILE A 299 15.00 -16.48 -1.67
CA ILE A 299 13.81 -16.61 -0.86
C ILE A 299 14.00 -15.86 0.46
N GLY A 300 12.96 -15.15 0.90
CA GLY A 300 12.92 -14.49 2.21
C GLY A 300 11.72 -14.99 3.00
N ILE A 301 11.93 -15.31 4.28
CA ILE A 301 10.84 -15.66 5.18
C ILE A 301 10.80 -14.74 6.39
N TYR A 302 9.60 -14.56 6.91
CA TYR A 302 9.33 -13.89 8.16
C TYR A 302 8.32 -14.70 8.96
N ILE A 303 8.62 -14.96 10.23
CA ILE A 303 7.77 -15.66 11.20
C ILE A 303 7.67 -14.76 12.41
N GLY A 304 6.48 -14.23 12.68
CA GLY A 304 6.21 -13.43 13.87
C GLY A 304 5.40 -14.24 14.86
N TYR A 305 5.88 -14.32 16.08
CA TYR A 305 5.25 -15.10 17.14
C TYR A 305 4.21 -14.30 17.90
N SER A 306 3.43 -14.97 18.73
CA SER A 306 2.45 -14.36 19.62
C SER A 306 3.14 -13.66 20.78
N ALA A 307 2.53 -12.58 21.27
CA ALA A 307 2.92 -12.01 22.52
C ALA A 307 2.52 -12.92 23.69
N THR A 308 3.37 -13.05 24.67
CA THR A 308 3.06 -13.72 25.94
C THR A 308 2.08 -12.89 26.76
N GLU A 309 1.42 -13.51 27.76
CA GLU A 309 0.52 -12.77 28.66
C GLU A 309 1.23 -11.62 29.40
N VAL A 310 2.49 -11.85 29.78
CA VAL A 310 3.32 -10.83 30.45
C VAL A 310 3.53 -9.61 29.52
N GLN A 311 3.88 -9.85 28.25
CA GLN A 311 4.03 -8.80 27.26
C GLN A 311 2.70 -8.09 26.94
N MET A 312 1.58 -8.81 26.96
CA MET A 312 0.26 -8.21 26.79
C MET A 312 -0.13 -7.32 27.98
N GLU A 313 0.24 -7.72 29.19
CA GLU A 313 0.01 -6.91 30.37
C GLU A 313 0.88 -5.64 30.38
N GLU A 314 2.15 -5.74 29.97
CA GLU A 314 3.03 -4.58 29.78
C GLU A 314 2.42 -3.57 28.78
N LEU A 315 1.84 -4.06 27.67
CA LEU A 315 1.15 -3.19 26.71
C LEU A 315 -0.05 -2.48 27.34
N ARG A 316 -0.86 -3.20 28.15
CA ARG A 316 -2.01 -2.60 28.84
C ARG A 316 -1.60 -1.48 29.79
N GLN A 317 -0.48 -1.67 30.48
CA GLN A 317 0.05 -0.70 31.45
C GLN A 317 0.72 0.50 30.78
N THR A 318 1.49 0.28 29.73
CA THR A 318 2.28 1.33 29.07
C THR A 318 1.54 2.05 27.97
N GLY A 319 0.62 1.38 27.30
CA GLY A 319 -0.06 1.89 26.10
C GLY A 319 0.87 2.09 24.88
N ASP A 320 2.17 1.82 25.02
CA ASP A 320 3.14 1.99 23.96
C ASP A 320 3.25 0.74 23.07
N TYR A 321 2.30 0.63 22.13
CA TYR A 321 2.26 -0.44 21.15
C TYR A 321 3.55 -0.57 20.31
N ARG A 322 4.25 0.53 20.05
CA ARG A 322 5.47 0.52 19.20
C ARG A 322 6.67 -0.07 19.93
N SER A 323 6.86 0.29 21.19
CA SER A 323 7.90 -0.30 22.02
C SER A 323 7.61 -1.76 22.29
N TRP A 324 6.39 -2.06 22.71
CA TRP A 324 5.91 -3.41 22.97
C TRP A 324 6.14 -4.36 21.80
N ARG A 325 5.77 -3.96 20.55
CA ARG A 325 5.92 -4.81 19.36
C ARG A 325 7.37 -5.21 19.07
N ARG A 326 8.36 -4.43 19.51
CA ARG A 326 9.77 -4.75 19.32
C ARG A 326 10.25 -5.89 20.22
N HIS A 327 9.56 -6.13 21.32
CA HIS A 327 9.88 -7.20 22.27
C HIS A 327 9.21 -8.55 21.93
N ILE A 328 8.30 -8.57 20.94
CA ILE A 328 7.70 -9.83 20.48
C ILE A 328 8.73 -10.59 19.62
N PRO A 329 8.98 -11.86 19.93
CA PRO A 329 9.91 -12.67 19.16
C PRO A 329 9.51 -12.75 17.67
N SER A 330 10.51 -12.77 16.82
CA SER A 330 10.33 -13.04 15.40
C SER A 330 11.56 -13.73 14.83
N SER A 331 11.36 -14.61 13.87
CA SER A 331 12.42 -15.21 13.07
C SER A 331 12.31 -14.72 11.64
N SER A 332 13.41 -14.36 11.03
CA SER A 332 13.44 -13.96 9.63
C SER A 332 14.79 -14.29 9.00
N GLY A 333 14.81 -14.29 7.69
CA GLY A 333 16.04 -14.47 6.95
C GLY A 333 15.83 -14.44 5.46
N THR A 334 16.95 -14.35 4.74
CA THR A 334 16.99 -14.45 3.28
C THR A 334 18.02 -15.51 2.91
N LYS A 335 17.65 -16.43 2.00
CA LYS A 335 18.50 -17.47 1.45
C LYS A 335 18.64 -17.26 -0.05
N LYS A 336 19.87 -17.27 -0.54
CA LYS A 336 20.15 -17.25 -1.97
C LYS A 336 19.97 -18.67 -2.53
N LEU A 337 19.31 -18.78 -3.66
CA LEU A 337 19.16 -20.03 -4.40
C LEU A 337 20.42 -20.33 -5.22
N SER A 338 20.70 -21.59 -5.48
CA SER A 338 21.85 -22.02 -6.28
C SER A 338 21.77 -21.55 -7.74
N TYR A 339 20.55 -21.46 -8.27
CA TYR A 339 20.22 -20.95 -9.59
C TYR A 339 18.83 -20.33 -9.58
N PRO A 340 18.52 -19.44 -10.55
CA PRO A 340 17.20 -18.86 -10.68
C PRO A 340 16.17 -19.90 -11.11
N THR A 341 15.01 -19.91 -10.44
CA THR A 341 13.94 -20.86 -10.72
C THR A 341 12.55 -20.26 -10.49
N ASN A 342 11.56 -20.83 -11.14
CA ASN A 342 10.13 -20.71 -10.82
C ASN A 342 9.46 -22.09 -10.72
N SER A 343 10.29 -23.15 -10.58
CA SER A 343 9.79 -24.48 -10.30
C SER A 343 9.13 -24.51 -8.92
N ARG A 344 7.90 -24.92 -8.90
CA ARG A 344 7.09 -25.06 -7.68
C ARG A 344 7.70 -26.07 -6.71
N ASP A 345 8.18 -27.19 -7.25
CA ASP A 345 8.68 -28.29 -6.42
C ASP A 345 10.02 -27.93 -5.78
N GLU A 346 10.89 -27.23 -6.51
CA GLU A 346 12.15 -26.71 -5.97
C GLU A 346 11.92 -25.64 -4.92
N LEU A 347 11.09 -24.64 -5.24
CA LEU A 347 10.76 -23.55 -4.30
C LEU A 347 10.05 -24.08 -3.04
N MET A 348 9.21 -25.10 -3.18
CA MET A 348 8.56 -25.74 -2.05
C MET A 348 9.59 -26.41 -1.13
N ALA A 349 10.53 -27.17 -1.68
CA ALA A 349 11.56 -27.84 -0.91
C ALA A 349 12.46 -26.83 -0.19
N GLU A 350 12.92 -25.78 -0.91
CA GLU A 350 13.81 -24.76 -0.36
C GLU A 350 13.13 -23.92 0.73
N VAL A 351 11.87 -23.49 0.52
CA VAL A 351 11.12 -22.71 1.50
C VAL A 351 10.84 -23.51 2.76
N LEU A 352 10.41 -24.76 2.64
CA LEU A 352 10.09 -25.59 3.81
C LEU A 352 11.36 -25.96 4.59
N SER A 353 12.46 -26.28 3.92
CA SER A 353 13.76 -26.48 4.59
C SER A 353 14.18 -25.24 5.36
N PHE A 354 14.07 -24.06 4.74
CA PHE A 354 14.45 -22.79 5.37
C PHE A 354 13.52 -22.38 6.50
N PHE A 355 12.21 -22.73 6.40
CA PHE A 355 11.26 -22.56 7.48
C PHE A 355 11.64 -23.45 8.68
N ASP A 356 11.92 -24.73 8.45
CA ASP A 356 12.27 -25.71 9.49
C ASP A 356 13.58 -25.31 10.23
N GLU A 357 14.53 -24.65 9.53
CA GLU A 357 15.74 -24.10 10.13
C GLU A 357 15.50 -22.86 11.02
N ARG A 358 14.43 -22.12 10.78
CA ARG A 358 14.20 -20.80 11.39
C ARG A 358 13.05 -20.76 12.38
N VAL A 359 12.11 -21.68 12.31
CA VAL A 359 10.96 -21.72 13.22
C VAL A 359 11.42 -22.06 14.63
N ILE A 360 10.79 -21.41 15.62
CA ILE A 360 10.93 -21.77 17.04
C ILE A 360 9.73 -22.67 17.40
N PRO A 361 9.91 -24.00 17.52
CA PRO A 361 8.79 -24.94 17.64
C PRO A 361 7.93 -24.76 18.88
N SER A 362 8.51 -24.18 19.96
CA SER A 362 7.80 -23.91 21.22
C SER A 362 6.90 -22.69 21.18
N GLU A 363 7.03 -21.85 20.14
CA GLU A 363 6.33 -20.58 20.05
C GLU A 363 5.11 -20.66 19.13
N SER A 364 4.01 -20.05 19.55
CA SER A 364 2.82 -19.91 18.70
C SER A 364 3.02 -18.84 17.65
N VAL A 365 2.79 -19.17 16.38
CA VAL A 365 2.94 -18.26 15.25
C VAL A 365 1.69 -17.40 15.08
N HIS A 366 1.89 -16.09 15.00
CA HIS A 366 0.82 -15.10 14.80
C HIS A 366 0.76 -14.57 13.37
N ARG A 367 1.90 -14.49 12.68
CA ARG A 367 2.00 -13.97 11.31
C ARG A 367 3.17 -14.59 10.56
N VAL A 368 3.02 -14.67 9.25
CA VAL A 368 4.05 -15.17 8.35
C VAL A 368 4.18 -14.29 7.12
N GLY A 369 5.34 -14.35 6.48
CA GLY A 369 5.60 -13.69 5.21
C GLY A 369 6.58 -14.49 4.37
N LEU A 370 6.36 -14.54 3.07
CA LEU A 370 7.19 -15.18 2.07
C LEU A 370 7.50 -14.18 0.95
N THR A 371 8.76 -14.12 0.55
CA THR A 371 9.24 -13.28 -0.54
C THR A 371 10.09 -14.11 -1.50
N PHE A 372 9.79 -14.04 -2.78
CA PHE A 372 10.67 -14.47 -3.86
C PHE A 372 11.38 -13.25 -4.42
N GLY A 373 12.66 -13.12 -4.12
CA GLY A 373 13.45 -11.92 -4.39
C GLY A 373 14.41 -12.09 -5.57
N ASN A 374 14.96 -10.94 -5.99
CA ASN A 374 15.85 -10.85 -7.15
C ASN A 374 15.21 -11.51 -8.38
N THR A 375 13.94 -11.16 -8.63
CA THR A 375 13.21 -11.69 -9.77
C THR A 375 13.70 -11.04 -11.05
N ARG A 376 13.74 -11.82 -12.13
CA ARG A 376 14.10 -11.39 -13.48
C ARG A 376 13.30 -12.19 -14.52
N GLU A 377 13.27 -11.69 -15.74
CA GLU A 377 12.60 -12.41 -16.84
C GLU A 377 13.17 -13.82 -17.00
N GLU A 378 12.30 -14.78 -17.28
CA GLU A 378 12.66 -16.20 -17.44
C GLU A 378 13.56 -16.46 -18.65
N THR A 379 13.45 -15.61 -19.68
CA THR A 379 14.24 -15.65 -20.90
C THR A 379 15.10 -14.40 -21.00
N GLY A 380 16.42 -14.53 -20.94
CA GLY A 380 17.33 -13.40 -21.06
C GLY A 380 18.80 -13.79 -20.93
N PRO A 381 19.73 -12.92 -21.29
CA PRO A 381 21.15 -13.18 -21.12
C PRO A 381 21.50 -13.37 -19.63
N GLY A 382 22.23 -14.44 -19.32
CA GLY A 382 22.72 -14.74 -17.96
C GLY A 382 21.79 -15.65 -17.13
N ILE A 383 20.73 -16.22 -17.69
CA ILE A 383 19.99 -17.30 -17.03
C ILE A 383 20.75 -18.60 -17.28
N GLN A 384 21.43 -19.06 -16.25
CA GLN A 384 22.06 -20.36 -16.26
C GLN A 384 21.06 -21.38 -15.69
N THR A 385 20.56 -22.27 -16.55
CA THR A 385 19.86 -23.49 -16.13
C THR A 385 20.90 -24.49 -15.60
N SER A 386 20.50 -25.29 -14.61
CA SER A 386 21.36 -26.35 -14.11
C SER A 386 21.66 -27.38 -15.24
N LEU A 387 22.91 -27.72 -15.44
CA LEU A 387 23.32 -28.76 -16.39
C LEU A 387 22.82 -30.16 -15.99
N PHE A 388 22.36 -30.33 -14.77
CA PHE A 388 21.93 -31.60 -14.19
C PHE A 388 20.42 -31.73 -14.03
N GLN A 389 19.65 -30.73 -14.51
CA GLN A 389 18.18 -30.76 -14.45
C GLN A 389 17.60 -31.47 -15.68
N ASP A 390 16.61 -32.33 -15.42
CA ASP A 390 15.79 -32.93 -16.49
C ASP A 390 14.79 -31.91 -17.01
N ASN A 391 15.11 -31.32 -18.15
CA ASN A 391 14.29 -30.31 -18.81
C ASN A 391 12.86 -30.82 -19.09
N THR A 392 12.69 -32.14 -19.32
CA THR A 392 11.38 -32.71 -19.61
C THR A 392 10.44 -32.65 -18.39
N VAL A 393 10.98 -32.77 -17.17
CA VAL A 393 10.23 -32.64 -15.91
C VAL A 393 9.81 -31.20 -15.70
N LEU A 394 10.73 -30.24 -15.92
CA LEU A 394 10.45 -28.81 -15.80
C LEU A 394 9.41 -28.34 -16.82
N GLU A 395 9.50 -28.80 -18.06
CA GLU A 395 8.51 -28.47 -19.10
C GLU A 395 7.10 -28.99 -18.75
N LYS A 396 7.00 -30.21 -18.24
CA LYS A 396 5.71 -30.78 -17.77
C LYS A 396 5.15 -30.00 -16.57
N GLU A 397 6.02 -29.63 -15.64
CA GLU A 397 5.61 -28.79 -14.49
C GLU A 397 5.10 -27.44 -14.99
N ARG A 398 5.79 -26.80 -15.92
CA ARG A 398 5.42 -25.52 -16.51
C ARG A 398 4.06 -25.61 -17.19
N GLN A 399 3.85 -26.60 -18.06
CA GLN A 399 2.56 -26.82 -18.73
C GLN A 399 1.42 -26.99 -17.73
N ARG A 400 1.66 -27.69 -16.61
CA ARG A 400 0.69 -27.85 -15.52
C ARG A 400 0.37 -26.51 -14.88
N GLN A 401 1.38 -25.70 -14.55
CA GLN A 401 1.20 -24.37 -13.94
C GLN A 401 0.44 -23.42 -14.87
N ASP A 402 0.77 -23.40 -16.17
CA ASP A 402 0.07 -22.60 -17.17
C ASP A 402 -1.40 -23.02 -17.30
N THR A 403 -1.68 -24.34 -17.26
CA THR A 403 -3.04 -24.85 -17.28
C THR A 403 -3.82 -24.44 -16.02
N ILE A 404 -3.21 -24.53 -14.84
CA ILE A 404 -3.81 -24.08 -13.59
C ILE A 404 -4.15 -22.58 -13.66
N ASN A 405 -3.20 -21.76 -14.14
CA ASN A 405 -3.41 -20.33 -14.33
C ASN A 405 -4.55 -20.02 -15.30
N ALA A 406 -4.62 -20.72 -16.43
CA ALA A 406 -5.71 -20.57 -17.40
C ALA A 406 -7.08 -20.91 -16.81
N ILE A 407 -7.18 -21.99 -16.04
CA ILE A 407 -8.42 -22.40 -15.36
C ILE A 407 -8.80 -21.36 -14.30
N LYS A 408 -7.87 -20.95 -13.43
CA LYS A 408 -8.14 -19.94 -12.38
C LYS A 408 -8.50 -18.58 -12.95
N LYS A 409 -7.90 -18.18 -14.07
CA LYS A 409 -8.24 -16.94 -14.77
C LYS A 409 -9.66 -16.98 -15.36
N LYS A 410 -10.07 -18.12 -15.90
CA LYS A 410 -11.38 -18.26 -16.57
C LYS A 410 -12.52 -18.48 -15.57
N PHE A 411 -12.30 -19.26 -14.53
CA PHE A 411 -13.36 -19.75 -13.63
C PHE A 411 -13.22 -19.23 -12.18
N GLY A 412 -12.25 -18.35 -11.90
CA GLY A 412 -11.96 -17.83 -10.57
C GLY A 412 -10.91 -18.63 -9.80
N LYS A 413 -10.30 -17.97 -8.81
CA LYS A 413 -9.16 -18.51 -8.07
C LYS A 413 -9.47 -19.79 -7.27
N ASN A 414 -10.74 -19.99 -6.87
CA ASN A 414 -11.19 -21.16 -6.12
C ASN A 414 -11.71 -22.31 -6.99
N SER A 415 -11.72 -22.18 -8.32
CA SER A 415 -12.17 -23.22 -9.24
C SER A 415 -11.28 -24.47 -9.26
N LEU A 416 -10.03 -24.32 -8.82
CA LEU A 416 -9.09 -25.44 -8.71
C LEU A 416 -8.27 -25.26 -7.43
N LEU A 417 -8.42 -26.19 -6.49
CA LEU A 417 -7.77 -26.21 -5.17
C LEU A 417 -6.89 -27.46 -5.03
N LYS A 418 -5.88 -27.37 -4.21
CA LYS A 418 -5.10 -28.53 -3.76
C LYS A 418 -5.80 -29.19 -2.56
N ALA A 419 -5.61 -30.49 -2.35
CA ALA A 419 -6.18 -31.17 -1.19
C ALA A 419 -5.79 -30.51 0.15
N MET A 420 -4.57 -29.93 0.25
CA MET A 420 -4.14 -29.22 1.44
C MET A 420 -4.96 -27.95 1.71
N ASP A 421 -5.52 -27.30 0.69
CA ASP A 421 -6.33 -26.08 0.81
C ASP A 421 -7.70 -26.37 1.47
N LEU A 422 -8.03 -27.65 1.66
CA LEU A 422 -9.26 -28.12 2.30
C LEU A 422 -9.05 -28.55 3.76
N LEU A 423 -7.81 -28.50 4.28
CA LEU A 423 -7.53 -28.80 5.68
C LEU A 423 -8.13 -27.72 6.60
N PRO A 424 -8.47 -28.05 7.85
CA PRO A 424 -9.11 -27.10 8.78
C PRO A 424 -8.31 -25.81 9.00
N GLU A 425 -6.97 -25.93 9.02
CA GLU A 425 -6.05 -24.81 9.24
C GLU A 425 -5.71 -24.05 7.96
N ALA A 426 -6.20 -24.47 6.79
CA ALA A 426 -5.92 -23.86 5.50
C ALA A 426 -6.65 -22.52 5.34
N THR A 427 -6.00 -21.58 4.65
CA THR A 427 -6.53 -20.23 4.42
C THR A 427 -6.65 -19.87 2.95
N ALA A 428 -6.17 -20.70 2.02
CA ALA A 428 -6.10 -20.40 0.60
C ALA A 428 -7.46 -20.01 0.01
N ARG A 429 -8.54 -20.72 0.34
CA ARG A 429 -9.90 -20.40 -0.13
C ARG A 429 -10.32 -18.98 0.27
N GLN A 430 -10.15 -18.64 1.54
CA GLN A 430 -10.50 -17.32 2.06
C GLN A 430 -9.63 -16.23 1.44
N ARG A 431 -8.32 -16.48 1.29
CA ARG A 431 -7.39 -15.52 0.67
C ARG A 431 -7.67 -15.29 -0.80
N ASN A 432 -8.08 -16.32 -1.53
CA ASN A 432 -8.46 -16.20 -2.93
C ASN A 432 -9.67 -15.28 -3.14
N ALA A 433 -10.55 -15.14 -2.15
CA ALA A 433 -11.68 -14.23 -2.12
C ALA A 433 -11.32 -12.81 -1.62
N GLN A 434 -10.03 -12.50 -1.48
CA GLN A 434 -9.54 -11.21 -0.99
C GLN A 434 -8.75 -10.46 -2.07
N ILE A 435 -8.81 -9.14 -2.00
CA ILE A 435 -7.94 -8.20 -2.73
C ILE A 435 -7.23 -7.35 -1.67
N GLY A 436 -5.88 -7.33 -1.73
CA GLY A 436 -5.09 -6.59 -0.74
C GLY A 436 -5.29 -7.06 0.71
N GLY A 437 -5.69 -8.32 0.93
CA GLY A 437 -5.94 -8.89 2.27
C GLY A 437 -7.31 -8.57 2.85
N HIS A 438 -8.23 -7.97 2.08
CA HIS A 438 -9.59 -7.62 2.46
C HIS A 438 -10.61 -8.26 1.52
N ARG A 439 -11.85 -8.43 1.98
CA ARG A 439 -12.92 -9.05 1.17
C ARG A 439 -13.07 -8.38 -0.18
N SER A 440 -13.13 -9.16 -1.27
CA SER A 440 -13.38 -8.63 -2.62
C SER A 440 -14.79 -8.03 -2.74
N GLY A 441 -15.76 -8.59 -2.04
CA GLY A 441 -17.17 -8.24 -2.18
C GLY A 441 -17.87 -8.94 -3.35
N GLU A 442 -17.13 -9.74 -4.11
CA GLU A 442 -17.73 -10.66 -5.08
C GLU A 442 -18.36 -11.82 -4.31
N GLU A 443 -19.62 -12.12 -4.61
CA GLU A 443 -20.24 -13.34 -4.11
C GLU A 443 -19.47 -14.53 -4.67
N THR A 444 -18.73 -15.21 -3.82
CA THR A 444 -18.26 -16.56 -4.18
C THR A 444 -19.51 -17.39 -4.34
N ASN A 445 -19.85 -17.78 -5.58
CA ASN A 445 -20.83 -18.83 -5.81
C ASN A 445 -20.32 -20.07 -5.05
N GLU A 446 -20.76 -20.21 -3.81
CA GLU A 446 -20.67 -21.45 -3.05
C GLU A 446 -21.75 -22.36 -3.62
N ALA A 447 -21.34 -23.19 -4.62
CA ALA A 447 -22.11 -24.36 -5.04
C ALA A 447 -21.63 -25.57 -4.22
#